data_a87c51e2e2220a0092602081cd707b0f
#
_entry.id   a87c51e2e2220a0092602081cd707b0f
#
_cell.length_a   1.000
_cell.length_b   1.000
_cell.length_c   1.000
_cell.angle_alpha   90.00
_cell.angle_beta   90.00
_cell.angle_gamma   90.00
#
_symmetry.space_group_name_H-M   'P 1'
#
loop_
_entity.id
_entity.type
_entity.pdbx_description
1 polymer ?
#
loop_
_entity_poly.entity_id
_entity_poly.type
_entity_poly.pdbx_seq_one_letter_code
_entity_poly.pdbx_strand_id
1 'polypeptide(L)'
;MIRMPDEIDHHRSVYISKMADKYILNEQVGNVVFDFEKTIFMDSSGIGIIVGRYKKISCFGGKVFAINVDKQIRRILLLSGLNDIVEIME
;
A
#
# COMPACT_ATOMS: atom_id res chain seq x y z
N MET A 1 -7.04 1.35 8.12
CA MET A 1 -7.04 1.67 6.68
C MET A 1 -6.15 2.88 6.42
N ILE A 2 -5.37 2.80 5.37
CA ILE A 2 -4.47 3.88 4.98
C ILE A 2 -4.96 4.47 3.66
N ARG A 3 -5.44 5.70 3.69
CA ARG A 3 -5.90 6.39 2.49
C ARG A 3 -4.71 7.00 1.77
N MET A 4 -4.50 6.55 0.54
CA MET A 4 -3.40 7.04 -0.27
C MET A 4 -3.73 8.40 -0.89
N PRO A 5 -2.74 9.28 -1.07
CA PRO A 5 -2.98 10.60 -1.67
C PRO A 5 -3.25 10.49 -3.18
N ASP A 6 -3.59 11.60 -3.78
CA ASP A 6 -3.85 11.69 -5.22
C ASP A 6 -2.61 11.34 -6.05
N GLU A 7 -1.43 11.73 -5.60
CA GLU A 7 -0.17 11.40 -6.26
C GLU A 7 0.78 10.75 -5.28
N ILE A 8 1.35 9.60 -5.69
CA ILE A 8 2.30 8.85 -4.89
C ILE A 8 3.65 8.89 -5.60
N ASP A 9 4.51 9.80 -5.18
CA ASP A 9 5.86 9.98 -5.70
C ASP A 9 6.88 9.71 -4.60
N HIS A 10 8.17 9.81 -4.95
CA HIS A 10 9.24 9.55 -3.99
C HIS A 10 9.17 10.49 -2.78
N HIS A 11 8.86 11.74 -2.99
CA HIS A 11 8.80 12.74 -1.91
C HIS A 11 7.71 12.38 -0.89
N ARG A 12 6.52 12.07 -1.38
CA ARG A 12 5.39 11.70 -0.51
C ARG A 12 5.53 10.31 0.10
N SER A 13 6.29 9.41 -0.57
CA SER A 13 6.44 8.03 -0.11
C SER A 13 7.10 7.95 1.26
N VAL A 14 8.04 8.82 1.56
CA VAL A 14 8.73 8.86 2.86
C VAL A 14 7.73 9.15 3.97
N TYR A 15 6.89 10.15 3.78
CA TYR A 15 5.86 10.53 4.74
C TYR A 15 4.83 9.42 4.93
N ILE A 16 4.34 8.86 3.82
CA ILE A 16 3.34 7.80 3.84
C ILE A 16 3.88 6.57 4.58
N SER A 17 5.13 6.19 4.30
CA SER A 17 5.77 5.04 4.95
C SER A 17 5.86 5.23 6.46
N LYS A 18 6.28 6.41 6.91
CA LYS A 18 6.35 6.72 8.34
C LYS A 18 4.99 6.66 9.01
N MET A 19 4.00 7.25 8.38
CA MET A 19 2.63 7.26 8.89
C MET A 19 2.06 5.84 8.98
N ALA A 20 2.29 5.04 7.95
CA ALA A 20 1.82 3.66 7.92
C ALA A 20 2.49 2.80 8.98
N ASP A 21 3.81 2.95 9.17
CA ASP A 21 4.55 2.21 10.20
C ASP A 21 4.05 2.57 11.60
N LYS A 22 3.80 3.84 11.85
CA LYS A 22 3.28 4.30 13.12
C LYS A 22 1.89 3.71 13.38
N TYR A 23 1.04 3.67 12.36
CA TYR A 23 -0.27 3.06 12.45
C TYR A 23 -0.18 1.57 12.81
N ILE A 24 0.69 0.83 12.12
CA ILE A 24 0.87 -0.60 12.37
C ILE A 24 1.34 -0.85 13.80
N LEU A 25 2.32 -0.09 14.27
CA LEU A 25 2.89 -0.28 15.61
C LEU A 25 1.93 0.13 16.72
N ASN A 26 1.28 1.28 16.58
CA ASN A 26 0.45 1.83 17.66
C ASN A 26 -0.91 1.14 17.77
N GLU A 27 -1.49 0.73 16.63
CA GLU A 27 -2.81 0.11 16.62
C GLU A 27 -2.75 -1.42 16.69
N GLN A 28 -1.55 -1.99 16.60
CA GLN A 28 -1.34 -3.45 16.60
C GLN A 28 -2.25 -4.15 15.61
N VAL A 29 -2.33 -3.59 14.41
CA VAL A 29 -3.24 -4.10 13.38
C VAL A 29 -2.77 -5.45 12.85
N GLY A 30 -3.70 -6.34 12.57
CA GLY A 30 -3.41 -7.64 11.96
C GLY A 30 -3.28 -7.54 10.45
N ASN A 31 -4.02 -6.62 9.82
CA ASN A 31 -4.03 -6.44 8.38
C ASN A 31 -3.92 -4.96 8.04
N VAL A 32 -3.37 -4.68 6.86
CA VAL A 32 -3.25 -3.31 6.36
C VAL A 32 -4.06 -3.19 5.07
N VAL A 33 -4.89 -2.18 5.00
CA VAL A 33 -5.70 -1.90 3.81
C VAL A 33 -5.26 -0.55 3.25
N PHE A 34 -4.79 -0.55 2.00
CA PHE A 34 -4.47 0.67 1.26
C PHE A 34 -5.67 1.06 0.40
N ASP A 35 -6.17 2.26 0.60
CA ASP A 35 -7.29 2.80 -0.17
C ASP A 35 -6.77 3.76 -1.23
N PHE A 36 -6.95 3.39 -2.49
CA PHE A 36 -6.47 4.15 -3.64
C PHE A 36 -7.57 4.98 -4.31
N GLU A 37 -8.68 5.21 -3.63
CA GLU A 37 -9.83 5.91 -4.25
C GLU A 37 -9.44 7.24 -4.89
N LYS A 38 -8.59 8.02 -4.22
CA LYS A 38 -8.19 9.34 -4.70
C LYS A 38 -6.94 9.33 -5.56
N THR A 39 -6.29 8.20 -5.69
CA THR A 39 -4.98 8.12 -6.35
C THR A 39 -5.13 8.11 -7.85
N ILE A 40 -4.51 9.10 -8.51
CA ILE A 40 -4.52 9.23 -9.96
C ILE A 40 -3.15 8.96 -10.57
N PHE A 41 -2.09 8.97 -9.75
CA PHE A 41 -0.73 8.73 -10.20
C PHE A 41 0.07 8.01 -9.12
N MET A 42 0.87 7.03 -9.54
CA MET A 42 1.79 6.34 -8.64
C MET A 42 3.04 5.92 -9.42
N ASP A 43 4.21 6.31 -8.92
CA ASP A 43 5.47 5.82 -9.47
C ASP A 43 5.97 4.61 -8.67
N SER A 44 7.20 4.16 -8.96
CA SER A 44 7.78 2.99 -8.31
C SER A 44 7.95 3.14 -6.79
N SER A 45 7.92 4.37 -6.28
CA SER A 45 7.98 4.60 -4.83
C SER A 45 6.76 4.03 -4.12
N GLY A 46 5.60 4.02 -4.79
CA GLY A 46 4.39 3.40 -4.26
C GLY A 46 4.55 1.91 -4.04
N ILE A 47 5.28 1.25 -4.92
CA ILE A 47 5.60 -0.17 -4.79
C ILE A 47 6.41 -0.40 -3.52
N GLY A 48 7.41 0.45 -3.27
CA GLY A 48 8.24 0.38 -2.07
C GLY A 48 7.44 0.55 -0.78
N ILE A 49 6.45 1.44 -0.77
CA ILE A 49 5.56 1.61 0.37
C ILE A 49 4.85 0.30 0.70
N ILE A 50 4.27 -0.32 -0.31
CA ILE A 50 3.48 -1.55 -0.15
C ILE A 50 4.38 -2.70 0.30
N VAL A 51 5.50 -2.91 -0.36
CA VAL A 51 6.44 -3.99 -0.04
C VAL A 51 6.99 -3.85 1.39
N GLY A 52 7.35 -2.64 1.79
CA GLY A 52 7.84 -2.39 3.15
C GLY A 52 6.81 -2.72 4.22
N ARG A 53 5.56 -2.36 3.98
CA ARG A 53 4.46 -2.67 4.92
C ARG A 53 4.13 -4.14 4.93
N TYR A 54 4.17 -4.78 3.76
CA TYR A 54 3.98 -6.21 3.66
C TYR A 54 5.00 -6.98 4.51
N LYS A 55 6.28 -6.60 4.41
CA LYS A 55 7.34 -7.26 5.19
C LYS A 55 7.10 -7.15 6.69
N LYS A 56 6.61 -6.01 7.17
CA LYS A 56 6.32 -5.81 8.58
C LYS A 56 5.12 -6.60 9.04
N ILE A 57 4.05 -6.57 8.28
CA ILE A 57 2.80 -7.23 8.64
C ILE A 57 2.90 -8.75 8.54
N SER A 58 3.61 -9.27 7.54
CA SER A 58 3.73 -10.72 7.35
C SER A 58 4.47 -11.41 8.49
N CYS A 59 5.34 -10.69 9.20
CA CYS A 59 6.01 -11.22 10.39
C CYS A 59 5.02 -11.59 11.49
N PHE A 60 3.85 -10.97 11.50
CA PHE A 60 2.79 -11.23 12.48
C PHE A 60 1.65 -12.05 11.90
N GLY A 61 1.84 -12.61 10.71
CA GLY A 61 0.80 -13.39 10.03
C GLY A 61 -0.30 -12.55 9.39
N GLY A 62 -0.09 -11.24 9.29
CA GLY A 62 -1.08 -10.34 8.70
C GLY A 62 -1.01 -10.30 7.18
N LYS A 63 -1.99 -9.62 6.60
CA LYS A 63 -2.14 -9.49 5.15
C LYS A 63 -2.26 -8.03 4.75
N VAL A 64 -1.94 -7.76 3.48
CA VAL A 64 -2.08 -6.44 2.87
C VAL A 64 -3.15 -6.50 1.79
N PHE A 65 -4.04 -5.53 1.83
CA PHE A 65 -5.15 -5.41 0.87
C PHE A 65 -5.07 -4.06 0.16
N ALA A 66 -5.53 -4.02 -1.07
CA ALA A 66 -5.70 -2.78 -1.82
C ALA A 66 -7.15 -2.68 -2.28
N ILE A 67 -7.78 -1.55 -1.99
CA ILE A 67 -9.19 -1.29 -2.36
C ILE A 67 -9.29 -0.05 -3.23
N ASN A 68 -10.38 0.05 -3.97
CA ASN A 68 -10.68 1.17 -4.86
C ASN A 68 -9.56 1.41 -5.88
N VAL A 69 -9.00 0.32 -6.39
CA VAL A 69 -7.89 0.34 -7.33
C VAL A 69 -8.45 0.56 -8.73
N ASP A 70 -8.09 1.67 -9.36
CA ASP A 70 -8.49 1.90 -10.73
C ASP A 70 -7.64 1.05 -11.69
N LYS A 71 -8.00 1.14 -12.97
CA LYS A 71 -7.36 0.32 -14.00
C LYS A 71 -5.86 0.57 -14.12
N GLN A 72 -5.45 1.83 -13.99
CA GLN A 72 -4.05 2.23 -14.11
C GLN A 72 -3.23 1.74 -12.93
N ILE A 73 -3.71 1.95 -11.71
CA ILE A 73 -3.04 1.50 -10.49
C ILE A 73 -2.97 -0.03 -10.46
N ARG A 74 -4.06 -0.69 -10.83
CA ARG A 74 -4.10 -2.14 -10.91
C ARG A 74 -3.02 -2.68 -11.84
N ARG A 75 -2.85 -2.05 -13.00
CA ARG A 75 -1.82 -2.44 -13.96
C ARG A 75 -0.42 -2.34 -13.37
N ILE A 76 -0.15 -1.26 -12.64
CA ILE A 76 1.15 -1.07 -11.99
C ILE A 76 1.39 -2.18 -10.98
N LEU A 77 0.41 -2.50 -10.15
CA LEU A 77 0.51 -3.56 -9.15
C LEU A 77 0.76 -4.92 -9.80
N LEU A 78 0.04 -5.24 -10.86
CA LEU A 78 0.19 -6.52 -11.56
C LEU A 78 1.55 -6.64 -12.25
N LEU A 79 2.00 -5.58 -12.95
CA LEU A 79 3.27 -5.59 -13.65
C LEU A 79 4.46 -5.69 -12.69
N SER A 80 4.29 -5.22 -11.47
CA SER A 80 5.33 -5.27 -10.43
C SER A 80 5.30 -6.57 -9.64
N GLY A 81 4.38 -7.48 -9.95
CA GLY A 81 4.25 -8.74 -9.23
C GLY A 81 3.64 -8.62 -7.85
N LEU A 82 3.07 -7.46 -7.50
CA LEU A 82 2.52 -7.24 -6.16
C LEU A 82 1.25 -8.02 -5.88
N ASN A 83 0.59 -8.55 -6.92
CA ASN A 83 -0.58 -9.39 -6.73
C ASN A 83 -0.28 -10.68 -5.96
N ASP A 84 1.00 -11.05 -5.83
CA ASP A 84 1.40 -12.21 -5.03
C ASP A 84 1.42 -11.91 -3.53
N ILE A 85 1.54 -10.64 -3.15
CA ILE A 85 1.67 -10.23 -1.75
C ILE A 85 0.55 -9.31 -1.28
N VAL A 86 -0.24 -8.78 -2.21
CA VAL A 86 -1.35 -7.87 -1.92
C VAL A 86 -2.62 -8.44 -2.54
N GLU A 87 -3.69 -8.50 -1.76
CA GLU A 87 -4.99 -8.87 -2.29
C GLU A 87 -5.68 -7.62 -2.81
N ILE A 88 -5.91 -7.59 -4.13
CA ILE A 88 -6.61 -6.48 -4.77
C ILE A 88 -8.09 -6.78 -4.71
N MET A 89 -8.83 -5.98 -3.95
CA MET A 89 -10.27 -6.15 -3.75
C MET A 89 -11.02 -5.35 -4.81
N GLU A 90 -11.95 -5.98 -5.43
CA GLU A 90 -12.77 -5.37 -6.47
C GLU A 90 -14.02 -4.68 -5.91
#